data_ba132a3421bf51a843417054bf770f4c
#
_entry.id   ba132a3421bf51a843417054bf770f4c
#
_cell.length_a   1.000
_cell.length_b   1.000
_cell.length_c   1.000
_cell.angle_alpha   90.00
_cell.angle_beta   90.00
_cell.angle_gamma   90.00
#
_symmetry.space_group_name_H-M   'P 1'
#
loop_
_entity.id
_entity.type
_entity.pdbx_description
1 polymer ?
#
loop_
_entity_poly.entity_id
_entity_poly.type
_entity_poly.pdbx_seq_one_letter_code
_entity_poly.pdbx_strand_id
1 'polypeptide(L)'
;VLDRYRLRWNHVIYEPGELKVVVYDQKGRPAGQEIIHTAGAPDHLVLSPDRDTLSTSGEDLSFITVSMVDRAGNECPEDDRELYFRVTGSGKFEAVCNGDATSLESFKRPQMKLFHGKLVVIVRGGKIKGVIHLEVTDRKGMDGRLSVYTE
;
A
#
# COMPACT_ATOMS: atom_id res chain seq x y z
N VAL A 1 0.19 20.46 28.96
CA VAL A 1 1.43 19.67 28.95
C VAL A 1 1.91 19.62 27.52
N LEU A 2 3.05 20.25 27.22
CA LEU A 2 3.72 20.15 25.94
C LEU A 2 4.19 18.67 25.78
N ASP A 3 3.56 17.96 24.87
CA ASP A 3 3.99 16.62 24.48
C ASP A 3 5.27 16.79 23.63
N ARG A 4 6.41 16.42 24.18
CA ARG A 4 7.76 16.75 23.66
C ARG A 4 8.02 16.34 22.21
N TYR A 5 7.24 15.39 21.69
CA TYR A 5 7.47 14.76 20.39
C TYR A 5 6.26 14.81 19.46
N ARG A 6 5.13 15.41 19.87
CA ARG A 6 3.91 15.47 19.06
C ARG A 6 2.99 16.62 19.50
N LEU A 7 2.26 17.14 18.53
CA LEU A 7 1.15 18.05 18.76
C LEU A 7 -0.16 17.24 18.76
N ARG A 8 -1.10 17.62 19.63
CA ARG A 8 -2.41 16.97 19.71
C ARG A 8 -3.52 18.00 19.72
N TRP A 9 -4.55 17.72 18.95
CA TRP A 9 -5.84 18.40 18.98
C TRP A 9 -6.90 17.39 19.43
N ASN A 10 -7.41 17.49 20.65
CA ASN A 10 -8.23 16.43 21.29
C ASN A 10 -9.74 16.52 20.97
N HIS A 11 -10.19 17.59 20.30
CA HIS A 11 -11.61 17.85 20.08
C HIS A 11 -11.92 18.25 18.63
N VAL A 12 -11.23 17.62 17.68
CA VAL A 12 -11.53 17.80 16.26
C VAL A 12 -12.73 16.92 15.93
N ILE A 13 -13.85 17.54 15.55
CA ILE A 13 -15.02 16.83 15.05
C ILE A 13 -14.73 16.46 13.60
N TYR A 14 -15.00 15.21 13.25
CA TYR A 14 -14.87 14.76 11.87
C TYR A 14 -15.92 15.44 10.97
N GLU A 15 -15.45 16.07 9.91
CA GLU A 15 -16.27 16.57 8.81
C GLU A 15 -15.66 16.05 7.50
N PRO A 16 -16.46 15.52 6.55
CA PRO A 16 -15.93 15.12 5.26
C PRO A 16 -15.30 16.31 4.52
N GLY A 17 -14.13 16.09 3.91
CA GLY A 17 -13.43 17.11 3.16
C GLY A 17 -11.93 17.09 3.38
N GLU A 18 -11.34 18.26 3.62
CA GLU A 18 -9.92 18.46 3.82
C GLU A 18 -9.61 18.77 5.28
N LEU A 19 -8.68 18.02 5.87
CA LEU A 19 -8.04 18.36 7.14
C LEU A 19 -6.62 18.82 6.88
N LYS A 20 -6.33 20.09 7.21
CA LYS A 20 -5.04 20.72 6.95
C LYS A 20 -4.37 21.17 8.24
N VAL A 21 -3.11 20.80 8.40
CA VAL A 21 -2.23 21.32 9.47
C VAL A 21 -1.14 22.19 8.85
N VAL A 22 -0.96 23.38 9.39
CA VAL A 22 0.10 24.32 8.96
C VAL A 22 1.01 24.60 10.14
N VAL A 23 2.31 24.46 9.93
CA VAL A 23 3.35 24.81 10.90
C VAL A 23 3.97 26.14 10.54
N TYR A 24 4.16 27.00 11.54
CA TYR A 24 4.76 28.31 11.35
C TYR A 24 6.12 28.41 12.07
N ASP A 25 7.07 29.13 11.49
CA ASP A 25 8.34 29.45 12.13
C ASP A 25 8.17 30.49 13.25
N GLN A 26 9.27 30.79 13.97
CA GLN A 26 9.26 31.80 15.06
C GLN A 26 8.92 33.24 14.58
N LYS A 27 8.95 33.48 13.28
CA LYS A 27 8.60 34.74 12.67
C LYS A 27 7.18 34.78 12.10
N GLY A 28 6.40 33.71 12.36
CA GLY A 28 5.02 33.58 11.89
C GLY A 28 4.90 33.26 10.38
N ARG A 29 5.94 32.76 9.74
CA ARG A 29 5.91 32.36 8.32
C ARG A 29 5.63 30.87 8.21
N PRO A 30 4.81 30.42 7.23
CA PRO A 30 4.60 29.00 7.00
C PRO A 30 5.93 28.27 6.80
N ALA A 31 6.17 27.22 7.56
CA ALA A 31 7.38 26.38 7.54
C ALA A 31 7.09 24.95 7.06
N GLY A 32 5.84 24.53 7.05
CA GLY A 32 5.40 23.23 6.55
C GLY A 32 3.89 23.08 6.61
N GLN A 33 3.37 22.12 5.88
CA GLN A 33 1.96 21.77 5.93
C GLN A 33 1.77 20.29 5.64
N GLU A 34 0.69 19.73 6.19
CA GLU A 34 0.19 18.38 5.92
C GLU A 34 -1.30 18.47 5.62
N ILE A 35 -1.75 17.71 4.62
CA ILE A 35 -3.15 17.72 4.18
C ILE A 35 -3.61 16.28 4.08
N ILE A 36 -4.78 15.99 4.66
CA ILE A 36 -5.47 14.70 4.53
C ILE A 36 -6.87 14.98 3.96
N HIS A 37 -7.25 14.22 2.96
CA HIS A 37 -8.59 14.28 2.37
C HIS A 37 -9.43 13.09 2.79
N THR A 38 -10.72 13.31 2.99
CA THR A 38 -11.67 12.22 3.10
C THR A 38 -11.73 11.47 1.76
N ALA A 39 -11.52 10.15 1.82
CA ALA A 39 -11.61 9.32 0.63
C ALA A 39 -13.06 9.27 0.09
N GLY A 40 -13.16 9.25 -1.23
CA GLY A 40 -14.39 8.94 -1.94
C GLY A 40 -14.64 7.43 -2.05
N ALA A 41 -15.49 7.04 -2.99
CA ALA A 41 -15.71 5.62 -3.28
C ALA A 41 -14.43 4.98 -3.86
N PRO A 42 -14.11 3.71 -3.48
CA PRO A 42 -12.99 2.98 -4.06
C PRO A 42 -13.07 2.89 -5.59
N ASP A 43 -11.97 3.22 -6.28
CA ASP A 43 -11.92 3.31 -7.74
C ASP A 43 -10.91 2.36 -8.36
N HIS A 44 -9.68 2.31 -7.86
CA HIS A 44 -8.64 1.46 -8.42
C HIS A 44 -7.57 1.04 -7.41
N LEU A 45 -6.79 0.02 -7.78
CA LEU A 45 -5.63 -0.45 -7.02
C LEU A 45 -4.36 0.28 -7.47
N VAL A 46 -3.58 0.77 -6.51
CA VAL A 46 -2.22 1.27 -6.71
C VAL A 46 -1.25 0.24 -6.17
N LEU A 47 -0.29 -0.17 -7.02
CA LEU A 47 0.77 -1.12 -6.69
C LEU A 47 2.11 -0.38 -6.67
N SER A 48 2.77 -0.34 -5.51
CA SER A 48 4.03 0.37 -5.31
C SER A 48 5.10 -0.59 -4.77
N PRO A 49 6.12 -0.96 -5.56
CA PRO A 49 7.22 -1.79 -5.10
C PRO A 49 8.23 -0.94 -4.32
N ASP A 50 8.88 -1.54 -3.32
CA ASP A 50 10.05 -0.94 -2.64
C ASP A 50 11.27 -0.90 -3.56
N ARG A 51 11.35 -1.85 -4.49
CA ARG A 51 12.34 -1.94 -5.56
C ARG A 51 11.74 -2.65 -6.77
N ASP A 52 12.07 -2.18 -7.96
CA ASP A 52 11.58 -2.70 -9.25
C ASP A 52 12.57 -3.65 -9.93
N THR A 53 13.79 -3.79 -9.37
CA THR A 53 14.87 -4.63 -9.90
C THR A 53 15.44 -5.51 -8.79
N LEU A 54 15.52 -6.81 -9.04
CA LEU A 54 16.00 -7.84 -8.15
C LEU A 54 17.23 -8.54 -8.75
N SER A 55 18.12 -9.01 -7.89
CA SER A 55 19.25 -9.81 -8.33
C SER A 55 18.83 -11.22 -8.74
N THR A 56 19.57 -11.83 -9.67
CA THR A 56 19.38 -13.23 -10.09
C THR A 56 19.93 -14.26 -9.08
N SER A 57 20.06 -13.89 -7.80
CA SER A 57 20.48 -14.82 -6.73
C SER A 57 19.45 -15.92 -6.45
N GLY A 58 18.18 -15.67 -6.77
CA GLY A 58 17.05 -16.53 -6.40
C GLY A 58 16.56 -16.32 -4.98
N GLU A 59 17.11 -15.34 -4.24
CA GLU A 59 16.77 -15.05 -2.84
C GLU A 59 16.30 -13.61 -2.63
N ASP A 60 16.52 -12.73 -3.60
CA ASP A 60 16.16 -11.33 -3.51
C ASP A 60 14.64 -11.13 -3.58
N LEU A 61 14.14 -10.14 -2.83
CA LEU A 61 12.71 -9.92 -2.62
C LEU A 61 12.33 -8.48 -3.00
N SER A 62 11.12 -8.31 -3.55
CA SER A 62 10.43 -7.02 -3.63
C SER A 62 9.16 -7.06 -2.79
N PHE A 63 8.97 -6.01 -1.99
CA PHE A 63 7.79 -5.79 -1.17
C PHE A 63 6.88 -4.79 -1.88
N ILE A 64 5.76 -5.28 -2.38
CA ILE A 64 4.83 -4.50 -3.19
C ILE A 64 3.63 -4.12 -2.34
N THR A 65 3.54 -2.84 -1.97
CA THR A 65 2.36 -2.30 -1.31
C THR A 65 1.22 -2.22 -2.32
N VAL A 66 0.08 -2.80 -1.98
CA VAL A 66 -1.17 -2.69 -2.72
C VAL A 66 -2.12 -1.83 -1.90
N SER A 67 -2.56 -0.72 -2.45
CA SER A 67 -3.48 0.22 -1.82
C SER A 67 -4.74 0.37 -2.66
N MET A 68 -5.90 0.38 -2.00
CA MET A 68 -7.15 0.80 -2.61
C MET A 68 -7.25 2.31 -2.53
N VAL A 69 -7.49 2.96 -3.65
CA VAL A 69 -7.64 4.41 -3.71
C VAL A 69 -8.93 4.82 -4.41
N ASP A 70 -9.39 6.02 -4.11
CA ASP A 70 -10.49 6.66 -4.82
C ASP A 70 -10.01 7.26 -6.15
N ARG A 71 -10.93 7.87 -6.91
CA ARG A 71 -10.62 8.49 -8.20
C ARG A 71 -9.63 9.65 -8.11
N ALA A 72 -9.51 10.30 -6.96
CA ALA A 72 -8.57 11.38 -6.72
C ALA A 72 -7.20 10.90 -6.20
N GLY A 73 -7.05 9.58 -5.94
CA GLY A 73 -5.84 8.96 -5.41
C GLY A 73 -5.76 8.95 -3.89
N ASN A 74 -6.84 9.31 -3.17
CA ASN A 74 -6.89 9.20 -1.72
C ASN A 74 -7.07 7.75 -1.32
N GLU A 75 -6.34 7.30 -0.31
CA GLU A 75 -6.47 5.95 0.23
C GLU A 75 -7.84 5.73 0.85
N CYS A 76 -8.43 4.54 0.61
CA CYS A 76 -9.75 4.15 1.11
C CYS A 76 -9.60 3.22 2.33
N PRO A 77 -9.46 3.74 3.56
CA PRO A 77 -9.15 2.93 4.74
C PRO A 77 -10.30 2.01 5.19
N GLU A 78 -11.50 2.23 4.71
CA GLU A 78 -12.67 1.38 5.00
C GLU A 78 -12.79 0.16 4.06
N ASP A 79 -11.91 0.05 3.03
CA ASP A 79 -11.95 -1.07 2.10
C ASP A 79 -11.24 -2.29 2.68
N ASP A 80 -11.98 -3.38 2.85
CA ASP A 80 -11.53 -4.67 3.39
C ASP A 80 -11.69 -5.83 2.40
N ARG A 81 -11.85 -5.53 1.09
CA ARG A 81 -12.07 -6.56 0.06
C ARG A 81 -10.95 -7.59 0.03
N GLU A 82 -11.31 -8.81 -0.33
CA GLU A 82 -10.36 -9.89 -0.57
C GLU A 82 -9.73 -9.75 -1.95
N LEU A 83 -8.40 -9.81 -1.99
CA LEU A 83 -7.60 -9.77 -3.22
C LEU A 83 -6.91 -11.10 -3.47
N TYR A 84 -6.73 -11.44 -4.73
CA TYR A 84 -6.09 -12.63 -5.24
C TYR A 84 -4.88 -12.23 -6.07
N PHE A 85 -3.79 -13.00 -5.95
CA PHE A 85 -2.51 -12.68 -6.55
C PHE A 85 -2.06 -13.78 -7.50
N ARG A 86 -1.53 -13.39 -8.65
CA ARG A 86 -0.89 -14.28 -9.59
C ARG A 86 0.47 -13.70 -9.97
N VAL A 87 1.52 -14.49 -9.79
CA VAL A 87 2.88 -14.11 -10.19
C VAL A 87 3.33 -15.04 -11.29
N THR A 88 3.85 -14.47 -12.39
CA THR A 88 4.37 -15.20 -13.56
C THR A 88 5.71 -14.60 -14.01
N GLY A 89 6.43 -15.31 -14.88
CA GLY A 89 7.73 -14.86 -15.41
C GLY A 89 8.92 -15.36 -14.60
N SER A 90 9.96 -14.52 -14.44
CA SER A 90 11.25 -14.88 -13.84
C SER A 90 11.29 -14.85 -12.31
N GLY A 91 10.14 -14.96 -11.65
CA GLY A 91 10.03 -15.00 -10.20
C GLY A 91 8.80 -15.76 -9.73
N LYS A 92 8.52 -15.68 -8.43
CA LYS A 92 7.38 -16.35 -7.82
C LYS A 92 6.76 -15.54 -6.69
N PHE A 93 5.49 -15.84 -6.38
CA PHE A 93 4.85 -15.39 -5.16
C PHE A 93 5.58 -15.99 -3.95
N GLU A 94 5.91 -15.17 -2.97
CA GLU A 94 6.55 -15.62 -1.74
C GLU A 94 5.60 -15.58 -0.55
N ALA A 95 4.95 -14.46 -0.34
CA ALA A 95 4.01 -14.27 0.77
C ALA A 95 3.13 -13.01 0.53
N VAL A 96 2.14 -12.85 1.40
CA VAL A 96 1.31 -11.64 1.52
C VAL A 96 1.02 -11.38 3.00
N CYS A 97 0.94 -10.10 3.39
CA CYS A 97 0.50 -9.70 4.73
C CYS A 97 -0.27 -8.37 4.66
N ASN A 98 -1.23 -8.17 5.55
CA ASN A 98 -2.04 -6.95 5.60
C ASN A 98 -1.81 -6.11 6.87
N GLY A 99 -1.01 -6.60 7.84
CA GLY A 99 -0.74 -5.88 9.09
C GLY A 99 -1.83 -6.02 10.15
N ASP A 100 -2.90 -6.75 9.91
CA ASP A 100 -3.93 -7.07 10.91
C ASP A 100 -3.39 -8.13 11.88
N ALA A 101 -3.05 -7.71 13.10
CA ALA A 101 -2.55 -8.60 14.15
C ALA A 101 -3.60 -9.62 14.66
N THR A 102 -4.86 -9.45 14.30
CA THR A 102 -5.96 -10.35 14.68
C THR A 102 -6.32 -11.36 13.59
N SER A 103 -5.80 -11.18 12.37
CA SER A 103 -6.09 -12.05 11.24
C SER A 103 -5.41 -13.41 11.39
N LEU A 104 -6.17 -14.47 11.07
CA LEU A 104 -5.68 -15.85 10.99
C LEU A 104 -5.42 -16.29 9.54
N GLU A 105 -5.46 -15.37 8.59
CA GLU A 105 -5.20 -15.67 7.18
C GLU A 105 -3.75 -16.11 6.97
N SER A 106 -3.57 -17.10 6.10
CA SER A 106 -2.23 -17.63 5.80
C SER A 106 -1.44 -16.70 4.90
N PHE A 107 -0.27 -16.28 5.33
CA PHE A 107 0.65 -15.45 4.52
C PHE A 107 1.19 -16.16 3.26
N LYS A 108 1.09 -17.49 3.20
CA LYS A 108 1.58 -18.30 2.07
C LYS A 108 0.52 -18.60 1.01
N ARG A 109 -0.71 -18.20 1.21
CA ARG A 109 -1.75 -18.30 0.18
C ARG A 109 -1.76 -17.04 -0.68
N PRO A 110 -1.92 -17.15 -2.01
CA PRO A 110 -1.95 -15.98 -2.89
C PRO A 110 -3.33 -15.30 -2.88
N GLN A 111 -3.83 -15.03 -1.68
CA GLN A 111 -5.07 -14.31 -1.40
C GLN A 111 -5.02 -13.73 0.00
N MET A 112 -5.58 -12.54 0.20
CA MET A 112 -5.71 -11.89 1.50
C MET A 112 -6.67 -10.72 1.41
N LYS A 113 -7.36 -10.40 2.51
CA LYS A 113 -8.16 -9.18 2.64
C LYS A 113 -7.26 -7.96 2.82
N LEU A 114 -7.71 -6.83 2.30
CA LEU A 114 -7.14 -5.55 2.69
C LEU A 114 -7.40 -5.28 4.18
N PHE A 115 -6.49 -4.57 4.80
CA PHE A 115 -6.65 -4.02 6.14
C PHE A 115 -6.35 -2.53 6.09
N HIS A 116 -7.34 -1.71 6.45
CA HIS A 116 -7.30 -0.27 6.24
C HIS A 116 -6.94 0.12 4.79
N GLY A 117 -7.54 -0.58 3.83
CA GLY A 117 -7.34 -0.32 2.41
C GLY A 117 -5.98 -0.77 1.85
N LYS A 118 -5.16 -1.50 2.62
CA LYS A 118 -3.79 -1.87 2.25
C LYS A 118 -3.43 -3.32 2.54
N LEU A 119 -2.45 -3.81 1.80
CA LEU A 119 -1.67 -5.01 2.11
C LEU A 119 -0.31 -4.96 1.41
N VAL A 120 0.57 -5.90 1.72
CA VAL A 120 1.88 -6.05 1.07
C VAL A 120 1.99 -7.43 0.47
N VAL A 121 2.27 -7.50 -0.83
CA VAL A 121 2.62 -8.73 -1.55
C VAL A 121 4.14 -8.82 -1.67
N ILE A 122 4.71 -9.98 -1.38
CA ILE A 122 6.13 -10.24 -1.47
C ILE A 122 6.37 -11.15 -2.66
N VAL A 123 7.18 -10.71 -3.61
CA VAL A 123 7.64 -11.52 -4.73
C VAL A 123 9.12 -11.83 -4.58
N ARG A 124 9.53 -13.04 -4.97
CA ARG A 124 10.91 -13.49 -4.97
C ARG A 124 11.45 -13.54 -6.40
N GLY A 125 12.61 -12.95 -6.63
CA GLY A 125 13.36 -13.06 -7.87
C GLY A 125 13.81 -14.50 -8.14
N GLY A 126 13.83 -14.90 -9.40
CA GLY A 126 14.41 -16.16 -9.84
C GLY A 126 15.90 -16.06 -10.12
N LYS A 127 16.47 -17.15 -10.67
CA LYS A 127 17.90 -17.25 -11.03
C LYS A 127 18.18 -16.86 -12.48
N ILE A 128 17.19 -16.36 -13.18
CA ILE A 128 17.27 -16.04 -14.61
C ILE A 128 16.84 -14.58 -14.78
N LYS A 129 17.59 -13.84 -15.61
CA LYS A 129 17.17 -12.48 -16.02
C LYS A 129 15.83 -12.50 -16.73
N GLY A 130 15.00 -11.52 -16.44
CA GLY A 130 13.69 -11.43 -17.08
C GLY A 130 12.72 -10.51 -16.33
N VAL A 131 11.44 -10.71 -16.58
CA VAL A 131 10.36 -9.91 -15.99
C VAL A 131 9.50 -10.80 -15.09
N ILE A 132 9.15 -10.27 -13.94
CA ILE A 132 8.16 -10.83 -13.03
C ILE A 132 6.88 -10.01 -13.21
N HIS A 133 5.78 -10.64 -13.53
CA HIS A 133 4.48 -10.01 -13.62
C HIS A 133 3.64 -10.37 -12.40
N LEU A 134 3.21 -9.36 -11.66
CA LEU A 134 2.21 -9.48 -10.61
C LEU A 134 0.86 -9.02 -11.15
N GLU A 135 -0.13 -9.89 -11.08
CA GLU A 135 -1.54 -9.57 -11.31
C GLU A 135 -2.29 -9.65 -9.98
N VAL A 136 -3.11 -8.65 -9.71
CA VAL A 136 -3.96 -8.55 -8.51
C VAL A 136 -5.39 -8.36 -8.96
N THR A 137 -6.34 -9.10 -8.37
CA THR A 137 -7.76 -8.98 -8.72
C THR A 137 -8.66 -9.26 -7.52
N ASP A 138 -9.83 -8.59 -7.45
CA ASP A 138 -10.90 -8.93 -6.52
C ASP A 138 -11.94 -9.90 -7.14
N ARG A 139 -11.71 -10.33 -8.39
CA ARG A 139 -12.62 -11.19 -9.18
C ARG A 139 -14.01 -10.59 -9.41
N LYS A 140 -14.18 -9.28 -9.14
CA LYS A 140 -15.45 -8.56 -9.33
C LYS A 140 -15.29 -7.35 -10.26
N GLY A 141 -14.10 -7.19 -10.86
CA GLY A 141 -13.79 -6.16 -11.85
C GLY A 141 -12.73 -5.15 -11.40
N MET A 142 -12.18 -5.32 -10.20
CA MET A 142 -11.05 -4.52 -9.74
C MET A 142 -9.75 -5.28 -10.00
N ASP A 143 -8.91 -4.76 -10.87
CA ASP A 143 -7.65 -5.38 -11.26
C ASP A 143 -6.49 -4.40 -11.14
N GLY A 144 -5.30 -4.93 -10.84
CA GLY A 144 -4.04 -4.20 -10.83
C GLY A 144 -2.92 -5.05 -11.42
N ARG A 145 -1.93 -4.42 -12.06
CA ARG A 145 -0.77 -5.10 -12.65
C ARG A 145 0.51 -4.33 -12.37
N LEU A 146 1.58 -5.08 -12.12
CA LEU A 146 2.91 -4.52 -11.93
C LEU A 146 3.95 -5.45 -12.54
N SER A 147 5.03 -4.88 -13.06
CA SER A 147 6.22 -5.62 -13.50
C SER A 147 7.43 -5.25 -12.65
N VAL A 148 8.18 -6.29 -12.22
CA VAL A 148 9.46 -6.18 -11.52
C VAL A 148 10.49 -6.95 -12.35
N TYR A 149 11.74 -6.52 -12.37
CA TYR A 149 12.79 -7.08 -13.22
C TYR A 149 13.78 -7.91 -12.42
N THR A 150 14.39 -8.91 -13.04
CA THR A 150 15.54 -9.64 -12.49
C THR A 150 16.75 -9.44 -13.39
N GLU A 151 17.88 -9.02 -12.82
CA GLU A 151 19.15 -8.70 -13.52
C GLU A 151 20.36 -9.43 -12.89
#